data_77908eae296158ca75569dd3b2c779ce
#
_entry.id   77908eae296158ca75569dd3b2c779ce
#
_cell.length_a   1.000
_cell.length_b   1.000
_cell.length_c   1.000
_cell.angle_alpha   90.00
_cell.angle_beta   90.00
_cell.angle_gamma   90.00
#
_symmetry.space_group_name_H-M   'P 1'
#
loop_
_entity.id
_entity.type
_entity.pdbx_description
1 polymer ?
#
loop_
_entity_poly.entity_id
_entity_poly.type
_entity_poly.pdbx_seq_one_letter_code
_entity_poly.pdbx_strand_id
1 'polypeptide(L)'
;MPAQITMNEQEREKALKRILATEKADLTRTLLGASIGVAALLIFMAVVDYMGSLKLPLDPIDWIIFAIAVMIGPYGFYASTREKRVREIETRLPDFLRDVAEAGRFGMTLADAVVVASSGRYGRLTPEIKKMAAQIEWGVPASEAIRLFSERVKTPLVTRMASIIMKANDAGGNVADVLSMVSHDAKETILTQDERGVTMQTYVLVVYIAFFVFIATILILQGQFLPKMEQAGKQVSEQAEKQGLGEIPGVSIQTDIIPTVSFIFLLSVVVHAIGDGLLAGVIQKGSIPIGMRHSFIMLIAGFVSLRVIGG
;
A
#
# COMPACT_ATOMS: atom_id res chain seq x y z
N MET A 1 6.80 -54.18 8.98
CA MET A 1 7.80 -53.16 9.29
C MET A 1 7.78 -52.16 8.15
N PRO A 2 7.28 -50.91 8.32
CA PRO A 2 7.41 -49.92 7.29
C PRO A 2 8.80 -49.27 7.40
N ALA A 3 9.47 -49.14 6.26
CA ALA A 3 10.78 -48.54 6.14
C ALA A 3 10.72 -47.06 6.60
N GLN A 4 11.42 -46.74 7.67
CA GLN A 4 11.68 -45.36 8.08
C GLN A 4 12.61 -44.74 7.03
N ILE A 5 12.06 -43.89 6.17
CA ILE A 5 12.84 -43.04 5.28
C ILE A 5 13.47 -41.94 6.15
N THR A 6 14.70 -42.21 6.60
CA THR A 6 15.55 -41.21 7.27
C THR A 6 16.01 -40.22 6.21
N MET A 7 15.19 -39.19 5.96
CA MET A 7 15.63 -38.01 5.19
C MET A 7 16.74 -37.31 5.97
N ASN A 8 17.88 -37.06 5.31
CA ASN A 8 19.02 -36.33 5.86
C ASN A 8 18.55 -34.89 6.23
N GLU A 9 19.05 -34.31 7.34
CA GLU A 9 18.68 -32.97 7.81
C GLU A 9 18.80 -31.92 6.70
N GLN A 10 19.80 -32.01 5.83
CA GLN A 10 19.97 -31.11 4.69
C GLN A 10 18.87 -31.28 3.62
N GLU A 11 18.33 -32.44 3.42
CA GLU A 11 17.21 -32.67 2.49
C GLU A 11 15.89 -32.16 3.08
N ARG A 12 15.71 -32.34 4.40
CA ARG A 12 14.58 -31.73 5.13
C ARG A 12 14.62 -30.20 5.05
N GLU A 13 15.76 -29.59 5.28
CA GLU A 13 15.94 -28.13 5.20
C GLU A 13 15.73 -27.61 3.77
N LYS A 14 16.20 -28.31 2.75
CA LYS A 14 15.95 -27.99 1.34
C LYS A 14 14.48 -28.13 0.95
N ALA A 15 13.82 -29.22 1.40
CA ALA A 15 12.39 -29.43 1.16
C ALA A 15 11.54 -28.36 1.87
N LEU A 16 11.88 -28.03 3.12
CA LEU A 16 11.23 -26.95 3.88
C LEU A 16 11.42 -25.58 3.21
N LYS A 17 12.65 -25.27 2.77
CA LYS A 17 12.95 -24.04 2.01
C LYS A 17 12.20 -23.98 0.68
N ARG A 18 12.03 -25.11 -0.02
CA ARG A 18 11.23 -25.18 -1.26
C ARG A 18 9.74 -24.96 -0.99
N ILE A 19 9.17 -25.59 0.03
CA ILE A 19 7.76 -25.43 0.41
C ILE A 19 7.48 -23.98 0.88
N LEU A 20 8.42 -23.37 1.61
CA LEU A 20 8.31 -22.00 2.09
C LEU A 20 8.60 -20.96 0.99
N ALA A 21 9.44 -21.27 0.02
CA ALA A 21 9.83 -20.34 -1.05
C ALA A 21 8.80 -20.26 -2.18
N THR A 22 7.99 -21.30 -2.40
CA THR A 22 7.16 -21.40 -3.61
C THR A 22 5.91 -20.50 -3.59
N GLU A 23 5.50 -19.92 -2.45
CA GLU A 23 4.17 -19.29 -2.37
C GLU A 23 4.14 -17.76 -2.31
N LYS A 24 5.23 -17.02 -2.07
CA LYS A 24 5.15 -15.57 -1.79
C LYS A 24 6.11 -14.63 -2.51
N ALA A 25 7.17 -15.11 -3.12
CA ALA A 25 8.16 -14.24 -3.77
C ALA A 25 7.74 -13.75 -5.17
N ASP A 26 6.93 -14.54 -5.88
CA ASP A 26 6.69 -14.33 -7.30
C ASP A 26 5.65 -13.24 -7.61
N LEU A 27 4.58 -13.13 -6.80
CA LEU A 27 3.46 -12.23 -7.12
C LEU A 27 3.86 -10.75 -7.09
N THR A 28 4.71 -10.34 -6.16
CA THR A 28 5.18 -8.93 -6.08
C THR A 28 6.13 -8.61 -7.23
N ARG A 29 7.02 -9.55 -7.54
CA ARG A 29 7.99 -9.39 -8.64
C ARG A 29 7.31 -9.43 -10.01
N THR A 30 6.35 -10.32 -10.20
CA THR A 30 5.56 -10.41 -11.45
C THR A 30 4.68 -9.19 -11.63
N LEU A 31 4.05 -8.68 -10.57
CA LEU A 31 3.24 -7.47 -10.60
C LEU A 31 4.08 -6.23 -10.94
N LEU A 32 5.24 -6.06 -10.29
CA LEU A 32 6.18 -4.99 -10.60
C LEU A 32 6.72 -5.11 -12.03
N GLY A 33 7.11 -6.31 -12.46
CA GLY A 33 7.58 -6.53 -13.83
C GLY A 33 6.52 -6.20 -14.89
N ALA A 34 5.27 -6.62 -14.66
CA ALA A 34 4.15 -6.29 -15.54
C ALA A 34 3.87 -4.78 -15.57
N SER A 35 3.86 -4.11 -14.40
CA SER A 35 3.65 -2.65 -14.32
C SER A 35 4.75 -1.88 -15.03
N ILE A 36 6.02 -2.28 -14.88
CA ILE A 36 7.15 -1.67 -15.59
C ILE A 36 7.04 -1.90 -17.10
N GLY A 37 6.66 -3.10 -17.53
CA GLY A 37 6.45 -3.40 -18.96
C GLY A 37 5.37 -2.55 -19.61
N VAL A 38 4.21 -2.40 -18.93
CA VAL A 38 3.11 -1.54 -19.42
C VAL A 38 3.51 -0.07 -19.37
N ALA A 39 4.19 0.40 -18.33
CA ALA A 39 4.67 1.78 -18.25
C ALA A 39 5.68 2.09 -19.36
N ALA A 40 6.61 1.17 -19.66
CA ALA A 40 7.55 1.32 -20.77
C ALA A 40 6.83 1.39 -22.13
N LEU A 41 5.78 0.61 -22.34
CA LEU A 41 4.95 0.66 -23.54
C LEU A 41 4.24 2.02 -23.66
N LEU A 42 3.68 2.56 -22.58
CA LEU A 42 3.03 3.87 -22.57
C LEU A 42 4.04 5.01 -22.83
N ILE A 43 5.23 4.94 -22.26
CA ILE A 43 6.31 5.89 -22.57
C ILE A 43 6.73 5.80 -24.05
N PHE A 44 6.82 4.58 -24.59
CA PHE A 44 7.09 4.40 -26.01
C PHE A 44 6.00 5.03 -26.88
N MET A 45 4.72 4.86 -26.52
CA MET A 45 3.59 5.53 -27.20
C MET A 45 3.72 7.06 -27.12
N ALA A 46 4.11 7.61 -25.95
CA ALA A 46 4.35 9.06 -25.81
C ALA A 46 5.45 9.56 -26.77
N VAL A 47 6.53 8.81 -26.93
CA VAL A 47 7.64 9.16 -27.85
C VAL A 47 7.20 9.09 -29.32
N VAL A 48 6.45 8.05 -29.69
CA VAL A 48 5.93 7.87 -31.06
C VAL A 48 4.97 9.01 -31.43
N ASP A 49 4.11 9.42 -30.50
CA ASP A 49 3.19 10.53 -30.70
C ASP A 49 3.92 11.88 -30.79
N TYR A 50 4.91 12.11 -29.93
CA TYR A 50 5.77 13.29 -29.98
C TYR A 50 6.56 13.41 -31.32
N MET A 51 7.00 12.28 -31.90
CA MET A 51 7.67 12.24 -33.20
C MET A 51 6.70 12.43 -34.39
N GLY A 52 5.39 12.54 -34.13
CA GLY A 52 4.37 12.75 -35.16
C GLY A 52 4.14 11.55 -36.06
N SER A 53 4.68 10.36 -35.72
CA SER A 53 4.56 9.14 -36.51
C SER A 53 3.16 8.52 -36.47
N LEU A 54 2.43 8.70 -35.37
CA LEU A 54 1.03 8.32 -35.20
C LEU A 54 0.30 9.48 -34.50
N LYS A 55 -0.79 9.96 -35.07
CA LYS A 55 -1.68 10.92 -34.41
C LYS A 55 -2.57 10.13 -33.42
N LEU A 56 -2.20 10.07 -32.19
CA LEU A 56 -3.00 9.44 -31.14
C LEU A 56 -4.04 10.43 -30.58
N PRO A 57 -5.14 9.94 -29.96
CA PRO A 57 -6.23 10.80 -29.47
C PRO A 57 -5.89 11.58 -28.20
N LEU A 58 -4.72 11.37 -27.62
CA LEU A 58 -4.24 11.97 -26.37
C LEU A 58 -2.91 12.70 -26.61
N ASP A 59 -2.64 13.75 -25.84
CA ASP A 59 -1.35 14.43 -25.89
C ASP A 59 -0.20 13.54 -25.38
N PRO A 60 1.04 13.71 -25.88
CA PRO A 60 2.19 12.90 -25.44
C PRO A 60 2.39 12.89 -23.91
N ILE A 61 2.02 13.98 -23.25
CA ILE A 61 2.14 14.12 -21.80
C ILE A 61 1.14 13.26 -21.01
N ASP A 62 -0.04 13.01 -21.59
CA ASP A 62 -1.08 12.19 -20.99
C ASP A 62 -0.62 10.74 -20.88
N TRP A 63 0.09 10.25 -21.91
CA TRP A 63 0.71 8.92 -21.90
C TRP A 63 1.74 8.77 -20.78
N ILE A 64 2.52 9.82 -20.50
CA ILE A 64 3.48 9.83 -19.40
C ILE A 64 2.76 9.79 -18.04
N ILE A 65 1.67 10.54 -17.88
CA ILE A 65 0.87 10.52 -16.63
C ILE A 65 0.26 9.13 -16.43
N PHE A 66 -0.28 8.50 -17.46
CA PHE A 66 -0.77 7.13 -17.39
C PHE A 66 0.34 6.12 -17.07
N ALA A 67 1.54 6.30 -17.62
CA ALA A 67 2.68 5.45 -17.27
C ALA A 67 3.04 5.53 -15.79
N ILE A 68 3.05 6.74 -15.21
CA ILE A 68 3.26 6.97 -13.78
C ILE A 68 2.13 6.31 -12.97
N ALA A 69 0.87 6.49 -13.37
CA ALA A 69 -0.28 5.89 -12.71
C ALA A 69 -0.19 4.35 -12.70
N VAL A 70 0.12 3.73 -13.84
CA VAL A 70 0.27 2.27 -13.97
C VAL A 70 1.45 1.74 -13.16
N MET A 71 2.51 2.51 -13.00
CA MET A 71 3.66 2.12 -12.17
C MET A 71 3.32 2.14 -10.68
N ILE A 72 2.54 3.13 -10.22
CA ILE A 72 2.23 3.35 -8.80
C ILE A 72 1.00 2.54 -8.36
N GLY A 73 -0.06 2.49 -9.19
CA GLY A 73 -1.37 1.94 -8.84
C GLY A 73 -1.35 0.49 -8.39
N PRO A 74 -0.95 -0.46 -9.25
CA PRO A 74 -1.03 -1.89 -8.94
C PRO A 74 -0.25 -2.27 -7.69
N TYR A 75 0.93 -1.68 -7.49
CA TYR A 75 1.74 -1.91 -6.30
C TYR A 75 1.08 -1.35 -5.03
N GLY A 76 0.51 -0.15 -5.09
CA GLY A 76 -0.20 0.46 -3.97
C GLY A 76 -1.44 -0.34 -3.54
N PHE A 77 -2.23 -0.83 -4.48
CA PHE A 77 -3.38 -1.69 -4.20
C PHE A 77 -2.97 -3.05 -3.62
N TYR A 78 -1.91 -3.67 -4.17
CA TYR A 78 -1.37 -4.91 -3.63
C TYR A 78 -0.88 -4.74 -2.19
N ALA A 79 -0.10 -3.70 -1.90
CA ALA A 79 0.39 -3.39 -0.56
C ALA A 79 -0.76 -3.18 0.43
N SER A 80 -1.81 -2.44 0.03
CA SER A 80 -3.00 -2.23 0.84
C SER A 80 -3.77 -3.54 1.14
N THR A 81 -3.85 -4.45 0.17
CA THR A 81 -4.49 -5.76 0.36
C THR A 81 -3.67 -6.65 1.30
N ARG A 82 -2.35 -6.60 1.18
CA ARG A 82 -1.44 -7.32 2.07
C ARG A 82 -1.58 -6.84 3.52
N GLU A 83 -1.63 -5.53 3.73
CA GLU A 83 -1.83 -4.94 5.06
C GLU A 83 -3.15 -5.37 5.70
N LYS A 84 -4.23 -5.38 4.94
CA LYS A 84 -5.53 -5.89 5.41
C LYS A 84 -5.43 -7.36 5.87
N ARG A 85 -4.72 -8.21 5.11
CA ARG A 85 -4.51 -9.62 5.49
C ARG A 85 -3.72 -9.77 6.79
N VAL A 86 -2.64 -8.99 6.94
CA VAL A 86 -1.84 -8.97 8.18
C VAL A 86 -2.74 -8.61 9.36
N ARG A 87 -3.52 -7.55 9.23
CA ARG A 87 -4.43 -7.09 10.29
C ARG A 87 -5.51 -8.13 10.63
N GLU A 88 -6.12 -8.78 9.64
CA GLU A 88 -7.12 -9.85 9.88
C GLU A 88 -6.54 -11.02 10.66
N ILE A 89 -5.26 -11.35 10.47
CA ILE A 89 -4.54 -12.37 11.20
C ILE A 89 -4.23 -11.89 12.63
N GLU A 90 -3.65 -10.70 12.78
CA GLU A 90 -3.25 -10.16 14.07
C GLU A 90 -4.43 -9.93 15.00
N THR A 91 -5.56 -9.46 14.47
CA THR A 91 -6.79 -9.24 15.26
C THR A 91 -7.33 -10.51 15.91
N ARG A 92 -7.07 -11.68 15.34
CA ARG A 92 -7.52 -12.98 15.86
C ARG A 92 -6.50 -13.69 16.74
N LEU A 93 -5.27 -13.20 16.77
CA LEU A 93 -4.21 -13.79 17.59
C LEU A 93 -4.51 -13.79 19.09
N PRO A 94 -5.02 -12.69 19.70
CA PRO A 94 -5.36 -12.67 21.13
C PRO A 94 -6.41 -13.71 21.50
N ASP A 95 -7.43 -13.90 20.66
CA ASP A 95 -8.49 -14.90 20.91
C ASP A 95 -7.89 -16.32 20.98
N PHE A 96 -7.03 -16.67 20.01
CA PHE A 96 -6.32 -17.95 20.01
C PHE A 96 -5.43 -18.12 21.25
N LEU A 97 -4.61 -17.10 21.58
CA LEU A 97 -3.71 -17.17 22.73
C LEU A 97 -4.48 -17.31 24.07
N ARG A 98 -5.63 -16.68 24.19
CA ARG A 98 -6.50 -16.82 25.34
C ARG A 98 -7.04 -18.23 25.47
N ASP A 99 -7.53 -18.82 24.38
CA ASP A 99 -8.08 -20.18 24.39
C ASP A 99 -6.99 -21.21 24.77
N VAL A 100 -5.75 -21.03 24.29
CA VAL A 100 -4.59 -21.85 24.71
C VAL A 100 -4.27 -21.64 26.19
N ALA A 101 -4.30 -20.38 26.67
CA ALA A 101 -4.06 -20.07 28.10
C ALA A 101 -5.11 -20.72 29.00
N GLU A 102 -6.38 -20.68 28.62
CA GLU A 102 -7.47 -21.31 29.36
C GLU A 102 -7.29 -22.84 29.43
N ALA A 103 -6.96 -23.51 28.30
CA ALA A 103 -6.65 -24.92 28.30
C ALA A 103 -5.45 -25.25 29.21
N GLY A 104 -4.39 -24.43 29.19
CA GLY A 104 -3.24 -24.58 30.07
C GLY A 104 -3.60 -24.43 31.55
N ARG A 105 -4.53 -23.55 31.93
CA ARG A 105 -5.04 -23.40 33.29
C ARG A 105 -5.80 -24.64 33.80
N PHE A 106 -6.39 -25.40 32.88
CA PHE A 106 -6.96 -26.72 33.22
C PHE A 106 -5.91 -27.84 33.35
N GLY A 107 -4.63 -27.50 33.37
CA GLY A 107 -3.53 -28.46 33.56
C GLY A 107 -3.04 -29.15 32.31
N MET A 108 -3.46 -28.69 31.14
CA MET A 108 -2.96 -29.22 29.87
C MET A 108 -1.54 -28.72 29.60
N THR A 109 -0.73 -29.56 28.95
CA THR A 109 0.56 -29.10 28.42
C THR A 109 0.36 -28.06 27.30
N LEU A 110 1.39 -27.27 26.98
CA LEU A 110 1.31 -26.29 25.87
C LEU A 110 0.95 -27.01 24.56
N ALA A 111 1.48 -28.20 24.33
CA ALA A 111 1.19 -29.01 23.15
C ALA A 111 -0.31 -29.37 23.07
N ASP A 112 -0.85 -29.96 24.15
CA ASP A 112 -2.25 -30.36 24.20
C ASP A 112 -3.19 -29.15 24.09
N ALA A 113 -2.86 -28.05 24.77
CA ALA A 113 -3.62 -26.79 24.75
C ALA A 113 -3.73 -26.21 23.31
N VAL A 114 -2.64 -26.23 22.54
CA VAL A 114 -2.64 -25.78 21.15
C VAL A 114 -3.51 -26.70 20.26
N VAL A 115 -3.43 -28.01 20.45
CA VAL A 115 -4.25 -28.98 19.71
C VAL A 115 -5.73 -28.76 20.00
N VAL A 116 -6.11 -28.62 21.26
CA VAL A 116 -7.51 -28.37 21.67
C VAL A 116 -8.00 -27.02 21.10
N ALA A 117 -7.22 -25.95 21.24
CA ALA A 117 -7.56 -24.63 20.71
C ALA A 117 -7.66 -24.63 19.18
N SER A 118 -7.00 -25.55 18.47
CA SER A 118 -7.04 -25.63 17.00
C SER A 118 -8.43 -25.90 16.42
N SER A 119 -9.36 -26.42 17.22
CA SER A 119 -10.77 -26.61 16.86
C SER A 119 -11.56 -25.31 16.73
N GLY A 120 -11.03 -24.21 17.29
CA GLY A 120 -11.65 -22.87 17.28
C GLY A 120 -11.66 -22.22 15.90
N ARG A 121 -12.38 -21.11 15.80
CA ARG A 121 -12.55 -20.32 14.56
C ARG A 121 -11.85 -18.97 14.68
N TYR A 122 -10.66 -18.86 14.11
CA TYR A 122 -9.83 -17.64 14.15
C TYR A 122 -9.68 -16.99 12.76
N GLY A 123 -10.69 -17.11 11.93
CA GLY A 123 -10.68 -16.50 10.59
C GLY A 123 -9.50 -16.99 9.73
N ARG A 124 -8.73 -16.05 9.19
CA ARG A 124 -7.54 -16.36 8.36
C ARG A 124 -6.39 -17.01 9.12
N LEU A 125 -6.40 -16.96 10.45
CA LEU A 125 -5.39 -17.61 11.27
C LEU A 125 -5.67 -19.12 11.44
N THR A 126 -6.93 -19.55 11.32
CA THR A 126 -7.35 -20.94 11.53
C THR A 126 -6.54 -21.99 10.71
N PRO A 127 -6.27 -21.80 9.39
CA PRO A 127 -5.50 -22.78 8.64
C PRO A 127 -4.07 -22.93 9.17
N GLU A 128 -3.43 -21.86 9.61
CA GLU A 128 -2.07 -21.90 10.13
C GLU A 128 -1.99 -22.50 11.53
N ILE A 129 -3.02 -22.27 12.36
CA ILE A 129 -3.17 -22.93 13.66
C ILE A 129 -3.37 -24.46 13.47
N LYS A 130 -4.24 -24.86 12.55
CA LYS A 130 -4.44 -26.29 12.23
C LYS A 130 -3.17 -26.98 11.74
N LYS A 131 -2.36 -26.31 10.93
CA LYS A 131 -1.05 -26.84 10.51
C LYS A 131 -0.10 -26.99 11.70
N MET A 132 -0.10 -26.04 12.64
CA MET A 132 0.70 -26.10 13.86
C MET A 132 0.25 -27.26 14.75
N ALA A 133 -1.06 -27.41 14.97
CA ALA A 133 -1.63 -28.51 15.73
C ALA A 133 -1.28 -29.87 15.12
N ALA A 134 -1.44 -30.04 13.81
CA ALA A 134 -1.05 -31.25 13.11
C ALA A 134 0.45 -31.57 13.27
N GLN A 135 1.34 -30.57 13.26
CA GLN A 135 2.77 -30.76 13.51
C GLN A 135 3.01 -31.32 14.91
N ILE A 136 2.31 -30.78 15.92
CA ILE A 136 2.39 -31.24 17.30
C ILE A 136 1.88 -32.69 17.43
N GLU A 137 0.75 -33.03 16.82
CA GLU A 137 0.21 -34.39 16.77
C GLU A 137 1.17 -35.38 16.11
N TRP A 138 2.00 -34.93 15.18
CA TRP A 138 3.06 -35.71 14.55
C TRP A 138 4.35 -35.80 15.38
N GLY A 139 4.32 -35.26 16.62
CA GLY A 139 5.45 -35.34 17.55
C GLY A 139 6.47 -34.19 17.44
N VAL A 140 6.16 -33.14 16.72
CA VAL A 140 7.01 -31.93 16.71
C VAL A 140 6.88 -31.24 18.06
N PRO A 141 7.98 -30.85 18.75
CA PRO A 141 7.93 -30.13 20.00
C PRO A 141 7.13 -28.82 19.86
N ALA A 142 6.36 -28.43 20.90
CA ALA A 142 5.51 -27.26 20.88
C ALA A 142 6.28 -25.96 20.53
N SER A 143 7.46 -25.74 21.11
CA SER A 143 8.32 -24.58 20.78
C SER A 143 8.68 -24.54 19.30
N GLU A 144 9.03 -25.69 18.70
CA GLU A 144 9.39 -25.78 17.28
C GLU A 144 8.17 -25.54 16.37
N ALA A 145 7.01 -26.10 16.72
CA ALA A 145 5.76 -25.89 15.98
C ALA A 145 5.35 -24.39 16.00
N ILE A 146 5.50 -23.70 17.16
CA ILE A 146 5.26 -22.27 17.32
C ILE A 146 6.27 -21.46 16.49
N ARG A 147 7.54 -21.84 16.47
CA ARG A 147 8.57 -21.22 15.62
C ARG A 147 8.19 -21.28 14.15
N LEU A 148 7.85 -22.49 13.66
CA LEU A 148 7.42 -22.72 12.28
C LEU A 148 6.14 -21.95 11.93
N PHE A 149 5.18 -21.88 12.86
CA PHE A 149 3.98 -21.05 12.72
C PHE A 149 4.34 -19.58 12.54
N SER A 150 5.21 -19.03 13.40
CA SER A 150 5.67 -17.64 13.32
C SER A 150 6.36 -17.33 12.00
N GLU A 151 7.19 -18.26 11.50
CA GLU A 151 7.88 -18.13 10.21
C GLU A 151 6.95 -18.16 9.00
N ARG A 152 5.83 -18.88 9.09
CA ARG A 152 4.82 -18.91 8.03
C ARG A 152 3.96 -17.66 8.01
N VAL A 153 3.49 -17.22 9.17
CA VAL A 153 2.61 -16.06 9.32
C VAL A 153 3.36 -14.74 9.06
N LYS A 154 4.57 -14.61 9.58
CA LYS A 154 5.51 -13.49 9.33
C LYS A 154 4.92 -12.10 9.59
N THR A 155 4.10 -11.94 10.64
CA THR A 155 3.68 -10.61 11.08
C THR A 155 4.49 -10.17 12.30
N PRO A 156 4.72 -8.86 12.50
CA PRO A 156 5.50 -8.36 13.64
C PRO A 156 4.93 -8.80 14.98
N LEU A 157 3.61 -8.74 15.15
CA LEU A 157 2.94 -9.11 16.37
C LEU A 157 3.08 -10.61 16.66
N VAL A 158 2.80 -11.47 15.67
CA VAL A 158 2.95 -12.93 15.83
C VAL A 158 4.38 -13.31 16.15
N THR A 159 5.37 -12.72 15.49
CA THR A 159 6.79 -13.02 15.75
C THR A 159 7.19 -12.64 17.17
N ARG A 160 6.76 -11.47 17.65
CA ARG A 160 7.03 -11.03 19.02
C ARG A 160 6.39 -11.95 20.05
N MET A 161 5.09 -12.27 19.89
CA MET A 161 4.35 -13.12 20.81
C MET A 161 4.89 -14.56 20.84
N ALA A 162 5.15 -15.15 19.67
CA ALA A 162 5.75 -16.49 19.56
C ALA A 162 7.09 -16.56 20.29
N SER A 163 7.95 -15.55 20.15
CA SER A 163 9.25 -15.48 20.81
C SER A 163 9.14 -15.47 22.34
N ILE A 164 8.15 -14.76 22.89
CA ILE A 164 7.90 -14.70 24.35
C ILE A 164 7.41 -16.07 24.84
N ILE A 165 6.47 -16.69 24.12
CA ILE A 165 5.88 -17.99 24.47
C ILE A 165 6.94 -19.10 24.45
N MET A 166 7.78 -19.14 23.40
CA MET A 166 8.88 -20.12 23.30
C MET A 166 9.84 -19.98 24.48
N LYS A 167 10.29 -18.75 24.81
CA LYS A 167 11.19 -18.52 25.93
C LYS A 167 10.57 -18.93 27.26
N ALA A 168 9.29 -18.68 27.48
CA ALA A 168 8.58 -19.08 28.70
C ALA A 168 8.48 -20.61 28.80
N ASN A 169 8.18 -21.29 27.70
CA ASN A 169 8.12 -22.75 27.65
C ASN A 169 9.49 -23.39 27.91
N ASP A 170 10.55 -22.87 27.30
CA ASP A 170 11.92 -23.38 27.47
C ASP A 170 12.46 -23.12 28.90
N ALA A 171 12.01 -22.05 29.54
CA ALA A 171 12.34 -21.77 30.96
C ALA A 171 11.59 -22.66 31.96
N GLY A 172 10.64 -23.48 31.53
CA GLY A 172 9.85 -24.36 32.41
C GLY A 172 8.90 -23.62 33.35
N GLY A 173 8.56 -22.37 33.04
CA GLY A 173 7.64 -21.53 33.84
C GLY A 173 6.17 -21.89 33.61
N ASN A 174 5.29 -21.18 34.34
CA ASN A 174 3.84 -21.26 34.12
C ASN A 174 3.47 -20.63 32.77
N VAL A 175 3.47 -21.45 31.71
CA VAL A 175 3.21 -21.00 30.34
C VAL A 175 1.78 -20.42 30.18
N ALA A 176 0.80 -20.93 30.96
CA ALA A 176 -0.57 -20.48 30.92
C ALA A 176 -0.72 -19.01 31.36
N ASP A 177 -0.01 -18.59 32.40
CA ASP A 177 -0.01 -17.20 32.86
C ASP A 177 0.68 -16.28 31.85
N VAL A 178 1.81 -16.74 31.27
CA VAL A 178 2.49 -16.00 30.21
C VAL A 178 1.60 -15.84 28.97
N LEU A 179 0.92 -16.89 28.54
CA LEU A 179 -0.03 -16.84 27.42
C LEU A 179 -1.18 -15.86 27.68
N SER A 180 -1.71 -15.84 28.91
CA SER A 180 -2.75 -14.91 29.31
C SER A 180 -2.27 -13.46 29.26
N MET A 181 -1.06 -13.18 29.76
CA MET A 181 -0.43 -11.86 29.72
C MET A 181 -0.15 -11.43 28.27
N VAL A 182 0.40 -12.33 27.46
CA VAL A 182 0.71 -12.08 26.04
C VAL A 182 -0.56 -11.84 25.22
N SER A 183 -1.65 -12.58 25.51
CA SER A 183 -2.96 -12.34 24.88
C SER A 183 -3.50 -10.94 25.20
N HIS A 184 -3.39 -10.52 26.46
CA HIS A 184 -3.81 -9.17 26.88
C HIS A 184 -2.97 -8.08 26.19
N ASP A 185 -1.64 -8.20 26.24
CA ASP A 185 -0.72 -7.26 25.56
C ASP A 185 -0.97 -7.19 24.04
N ALA A 186 -1.23 -8.33 23.40
CA ALA A 186 -1.60 -8.35 21.99
C ALA A 186 -2.90 -7.60 21.72
N LYS A 187 -3.91 -7.79 22.58
CA LYS A 187 -5.21 -7.11 22.46
C LYS A 187 -5.07 -5.60 22.65
N GLU A 188 -4.33 -5.18 23.65
CA GLU A 188 -4.07 -3.77 23.93
C GLU A 188 -3.28 -3.10 22.80
N THR A 189 -2.27 -3.79 22.26
CA THR A 189 -1.52 -3.33 21.09
C THR A 189 -2.45 -3.08 19.89
N ILE A 190 -3.38 -3.99 19.63
CA ILE A 190 -4.34 -3.88 18.53
C ILE A 190 -5.29 -2.70 18.77
N LEU A 191 -5.84 -2.54 19.97
CA LEU A 191 -6.74 -1.43 20.30
C LEU A 191 -6.04 -0.08 20.13
N THR A 192 -4.82 0.06 20.65
CA THR A 192 -4.02 1.28 20.48
C THR A 192 -3.74 1.59 19.02
N GLN A 193 -3.46 0.58 18.18
CA GLN A 193 -3.28 0.76 16.76
C GLN A 193 -4.59 1.19 16.07
N ASP A 194 -5.75 0.70 16.53
CA ASP A 194 -7.06 1.08 16.01
C ASP A 194 -7.41 2.51 16.33
N GLU A 195 -7.22 2.93 17.58
CA GLU A 195 -7.44 4.31 18.01
C GLU A 195 -6.55 5.30 17.24
N ARG A 196 -5.26 4.97 17.09
CA ARG A 196 -4.36 5.75 16.24
C ARG A 196 -4.83 5.79 14.80
N GLY A 197 -5.30 4.64 14.27
CA GLY A 197 -5.81 4.55 12.91
C GLY A 197 -7.01 5.47 12.66
N VAL A 198 -7.95 5.55 13.60
CA VAL A 198 -9.12 6.45 13.53
C VAL A 198 -8.67 7.91 13.55
N THR A 199 -7.80 8.28 14.48
CA THR A 199 -7.26 9.65 14.56
C THR A 199 -6.53 10.05 13.28
N MET A 200 -5.67 9.18 12.76
CA MET A 200 -4.91 9.46 11.54
C MET A 200 -5.80 9.53 10.29
N GLN A 201 -6.95 8.87 10.27
CA GLN A 201 -7.91 8.97 9.17
C GLN A 201 -8.45 10.40 8.99
N THR A 202 -8.63 11.13 10.08
CA THR A 202 -9.04 12.54 10.03
C THR A 202 -7.99 13.42 9.33
N TYR A 203 -6.70 13.19 9.61
CA TYR A 203 -5.63 13.92 8.91
C TYR A 203 -5.54 13.57 7.43
N VAL A 204 -5.76 12.31 7.07
CA VAL A 204 -5.84 11.91 5.66
C VAL A 204 -6.99 12.63 4.95
N LEU A 205 -8.15 12.77 5.60
CA LEU A 205 -9.26 13.53 5.06
C LEU A 205 -8.89 15.00 4.78
N VAL A 206 -8.16 15.64 5.71
CA VAL A 206 -7.68 17.02 5.53
C VAL A 206 -6.75 17.12 4.30
N VAL A 207 -5.85 16.15 4.10
CA VAL A 207 -4.98 16.12 2.90
C VAL A 207 -5.81 16.02 1.62
N TYR A 208 -6.85 15.17 1.59
CA TYR A 208 -7.75 15.10 0.43
C TYR A 208 -8.50 16.40 0.18
N ILE A 209 -9.04 17.04 1.23
CA ILE A 209 -9.72 18.35 1.10
C ILE A 209 -8.77 19.40 0.55
N ALA A 210 -7.55 19.50 1.09
CA ALA A 210 -6.54 20.44 0.61
C ALA A 210 -6.21 20.21 -0.88
N PHE A 211 -6.03 18.95 -1.29
CA PHE A 211 -5.80 18.60 -2.69
C PHE A 211 -6.95 19.00 -3.60
N PHE A 212 -8.21 18.74 -3.22
CA PHE A 212 -9.36 19.15 -4.03
C PHE A 212 -9.55 20.67 -4.09
N VAL A 213 -9.25 21.39 -3.00
CA VAL A 213 -9.25 22.88 -3.01
C VAL A 213 -8.17 23.38 -3.95
N PHE A 214 -6.98 22.79 -3.94
CA PHE A 214 -5.91 23.12 -4.87
C PHE A 214 -6.33 22.90 -6.33
N ILE A 215 -6.93 21.73 -6.66
CA ILE A 215 -7.47 21.46 -8.00
C ILE A 215 -8.52 22.49 -8.40
N ALA A 216 -9.46 22.80 -7.52
CA ALA A 216 -10.49 23.80 -7.80
C ALA A 216 -9.89 25.18 -8.12
N THR A 217 -8.84 25.57 -7.39
CA THR A 217 -8.10 26.82 -7.66
C THR A 217 -7.47 26.80 -9.06
N ILE A 218 -6.79 25.69 -9.42
CA ILE A 218 -6.19 25.53 -10.75
C ILE A 218 -7.26 25.59 -11.85
N LEU A 219 -8.41 24.92 -11.67
CA LEU A 219 -9.50 24.93 -12.64
C LEU A 219 -10.06 26.34 -12.85
N ILE A 220 -10.21 27.13 -11.78
CA ILE A 220 -10.65 28.53 -11.89
C ILE A 220 -9.61 29.37 -12.64
N LEU A 221 -8.34 29.19 -12.33
CA LEU A 221 -7.26 29.92 -13.01
C LEU A 221 -7.20 29.55 -14.49
N GLN A 222 -7.27 28.27 -14.83
CA GLN A 222 -7.20 27.79 -16.21
C GLN A 222 -8.46 28.11 -17.01
N GLY A 223 -9.65 27.89 -16.42
CA GLY A 223 -10.92 28.06 -17.13
C GLY A 223 -11.44 29.49 -17.21
N GLN A 224 -11.04 30.38 -16.29
CA GLN A 224 -11.56 31.74 -16.26
C GLN A 224 -10.47 32.83 -16.41
N PHE A 225 -9.35 32.66 -15.71
CA PHE A 225 -8.33 33.70 -15.64
C PHE A 225 -7.47 33.74 -16.92
N LEU A 226 -6.95 32.61 -17.37
CA LEU A 226 -6.13 32.54 -18.56
C LEU A 226 -6.86 33.03 -19.83
N PRO A 227 -8.11 32.61 -20.14
CA PRO A 227 -8.83 33.12 -21.32
C PRO A 227 -9.12 34.60 -21.26
N LYS A 228 -9.40 35.19 -20.08
CA LYS A 228 -9.60 36.62 -19.92
C LYS A 228 -8.30 37.40 -20.14
N MET A 229 -7.17 36.87 -19.66
CA MET A 229 -5.86 37.50 -19.95
C MET A 229 -5.53 37.45 -21.46
N GLU A 230 -5.84 36.33 -22.13
CA GLU A 230 -5.66 36.23 -23.57
C GLU A 230 -6.51 37.26 -24.34
N GLN A 231 -7.79 37.39 -23.98
CA GLN A 231 -8.67 38.37 -24.59
C GLN A 231 -8.20 39.82 -24.34
N ALA A 232 -7.79 40.12 -23.11
CA ALA A 232 -7.25 41.44 -22.78
C ALA A 232 -5.96 41.75 -23.57
N GLY A 233 -5.08 40.76 -23.71
CA GLY A 233 -3.85 40.86 -24.50
C GLY A 233 -4.12 41.15 -25.97
N LYS A 234 -5.05 40.39 -26.57
CA LYS A 234 -5.47 40.62 -27.97
C LYS A 234 -6.06 42.01 -28.18
N GLN A 235 -6.93 42.47 -27.26
CA GLN A 235 -7.54 43.83 -27.35
C GLN A 235 -6.50 44.95 -27.28
N VAL A 236 -5.52 44.81 -26.38
CA VAL A 236 -4.42 45.79 -26.25
C VAL A 236 -3.56 45.79 -27.51
N SER A 237 -3.21 44.65 -28.07
CA SER A 237 -2.43 44.54 -29.30
C SER A 237 -3.17 45.17 -30.51
N GLU A 238 -4.46 44.88 -30.68
CA GLU A 238 -5.29 45.43 -31.74
C GLU A 238 -5.44 46.96 -31.63
N GLN A 239 -5.56 47.50 -30.42
CA GLN A 239 -5.65 48.96 -30.22
C GLN A 239 -4.32 49.66 -30.48
N ALA A 240 -3.20 49.06 -30.09
CA ALA A 240 -1.86 49.56 -30.36
C ALA A 240 -1.58 49.63 -31.88
N GLU A 241 -1.97 48.61 -32.62
CA GLU A 241 -1.83 48.52 -34.09
C GLU A 241 -2.70 49.60 -34.76
N LYS A 242 -3.96 49.78 -34.34
CA LYS A 242 -4.87 50.82 -34.87
C LYS A 242 -4.41 52.27 -34.62
N GLN A 243 -3.62 52.50 -33.57
CA GLN A 243 -3.08 53.83 -33.22
C GLN A 243 -1.69 54.09 -33.81
N GLY A 244 -1.14 53.13 -34.60
CA GLY A 244 0.20 53.26 -35.16
C GLY A 244 1.33 53.29 -34.16
N LEU A 245 1.00 52.97 -32.90
CA LEU A 245 1.95 52.79 -31.83
C LEU A 245 2.48 51.32 -31.98
N GLY A 246 3.63 51.16 -32.63
CA GLY A 246 4.28 49.84 -32.65
C GLY A 246 4.32 49.20 -31.27
N GLU A 247 4.82 47.99 -31.15
CA GLU A 247 4.92 47.26 -29.87
C GLU A 247 5.38 48.19 -28.75
N ILE A 248 4.48 48.50 -27.80
CA ILE A 248 4.80 49.32 -26.64
C ILE A 248 5.61 48.45 -25.69
N PRO A 249 6.93 48.71 -25.48
CA PRO A 249 7.74 47.90 -24.59
C PRO A 249 7.14 47.94 -23.18
N GLY A 250 6.77 46.74 -22.68
CA GLY A 250 6.21 46.57 -21.32
C GLY A 250 4.67 46.47 -21.21
N VAL A 251 3.91 46.65 -22.33
CA VAL A 251 2.44 46.53 -22.35
C VAL A 251 1.97 45.33 -23.19
N SER A 252 2.84 44.68 -23.94
CA SER A 252 2.48 43.44 -24.64
C SER A 252 2.26 42.31 -23.63
N ILE A 253 1.00 41.91 -23.45
CA ILE A 253 0.70 40.66 -22.73
C ILE A 253 1.15 39.56 -23.69
N GLN A 254 2.28 38.89 -23.35
CA GLN A 254 2.80 37.76 -24.12
C GLN A 254 1.82 36.58 -24.01
N THR A 255 0.90 36.49 -24.97
CA THR A 255 -0.06 35.38 -25.06
C THR A 255 0.61 34.03 -25.33
N ASP A 256 1.86 34.06 -25.85
CA ASP A 256 2.66 32.86 -26.11
C ASP A 256 3.05 32.07 -24.84
N ILE A 257 2.89 32.67 -23.65
CA ILE A 257 3.19 32.01 -22.38
C ILE A 257 2.04 31.11 -21.90
N ILE A 258 0.82 31.29 -22.42
CA ILE A 258 -0.38 30.57 -21.94
C ILE A 258 -0.23 29.04 -22.01
N PRO A 259 0.25 28.43 -23.11
CA PRO A 259 0.48 26.99 -23.15
C PRO A 259 1.50 26.52 -22.10
N THR A 260 2.55 27.32 -21.87
CA THR A 260 3.56 27.02 -20.84
C THR A 260 2.98 27.07 -19.44
N VAL A 261 2.11 28.03 -19.14
CA VAL A 261 1.42 28.14 -17.85
C VAL A 261 0.48 26.97 -17.63
N SER A 262 -0.30 26.58 -18.63
CA SER A 262 -1.17 25.38 -18.58
C SER A 262 -0.39 24.10 -18.33
N PHE A 263 0.78 23.94 -18.96
CA PHE A 263 1.69 22.85 -18.71
C PHE A 263 2.22 22.82 -17.27
N ILE A 264 2.62 23.99 -16.72
CA ILE A 264 3.07 24.13 -15.33
C ILE A 264 1.94 23.76 -14.36
N PHE A 265 0.70 24.14 -14.64
CA PHE A 265 -0.45 23.76 -13.82
C PHE A 265 -0.66 22.25 -13.81
N LEU A 266 -0.59 21.60 -14.97
CA LEU A 266 -0.68 20.14 -15.07
C LEU A 266 0.44 19.46 -14.27
N LEU A 267 1.69 19.92 -14.43
CA LEU A 267 2.83 19.39 -13.70
C LEU A 267 2.66 19.57 -12.19
N SER A 268 2.17 20.75 -11.76
CA SER A 268 1.90 21.03 -10.35
C SER A 268 0.87 20.05 -9.77
N VAL A 269 -0.21 19.77 -10.50
CA VAL A 269 -1.23 18.80 -10.07
C VAL A 269 -0.64 17.41 -9.96
N VAL A 270 0.21 16.98 -10.89
CA VAL A 270 0.88 15.67 -10.82
C VAL A 270 1.80 15.57 -9.61
N VAL A 271 2.61 16.60 -9.36
CA VAL A 271 3.53 16.63 -8.20
C VAL A 271 2.75 16.59 -6.87
N HIS A 272 1.69 17.42 -6.75
CA HIS A 272 0.81 17.41 -5.58
C HIS A 272 0.10 16.05 -5.40
N ALA A 273 -0.47 15.47 -6.46
CA ALA A 273 -1.14 14.18 -6.40
C ALA A 273 -0.22 13.06 -5.88
N ILE A 274 1.04 13.07 -6.32
CA ILE A 274 2.02 12.09 -5.86
C ILE A 274 2.45 12.40 -4.41
N GLY A 275 2.81 13.64 -4.12
CA GLY A 275 3.31 14.06 -2.80
C GLY A 275 2.28 13.91 -1.70
N ASP A 276 1.09 14.47 -1.89
CA ASP A 276 -0.01 14.42 -0.92
C ASP A 276 -0.53 12.99 -0.73
N GLY A 277 -0.57 12.19 -1.79
CA GLY A 277 -0.94 10.79 -1.70
C GLY A 277 0.07 9.96 -0.91
N LEU A 278 1.37 10.14 -1.13
CA LEU A 278 2.41 9.49 -0.32
C LEU A 278 2.33 9.94 1.14
N LEU A 279 2.14 11.24 1.38
CA LEU A 279 1.97 11.80 2.71
C LEU A 279 0.77 11.18 3.43
N ALA A 280 -0.38 11.05 2.75
CA ALA A 280 -1.58 10.42 3.29
C ALA A 280 -1.31 8.98 3.74
N GLY A 281 -0.57 8.18 2.97
CA GLY A 281 -0.22 6.81 3.35
C GLY A 281 0.74 6.71 4.53
N VAL A 282 1.73 7.62 4.59
CA VAL A 282 2.67 7.70 5.72
C VAL A 282 1.95 8.14 6.99
N ILE A 283 1.06 9.13 6.94
CA ILE A 283 0.25 9.56 8.08
C ILE A 283 -0.64 8.40 8.54
N GLN A 284 -1.34 7.73 7.62
CA GLN A 284 -2.32 6.70 7.95
C GLN A 284 -1.70 5.45 8.59
N LYS A 285 -0.58 4.97 8.06
CA LYS A 285 0.00 3.65 8.39
C LYS A 285 1.53 3.63 8.52
N GLY A 286 2.21 4.77 8.43
CA GLY A 286 3.66 4.82 8.43
C GLY A 286 4.29 4.14 7.21
N SER A 287 3.58 4.01 6.09
CA SER A 287 3.99 3.14 4.96
C SER A 287 3.85 3.85 3.62
N ILE A 288 4.99 4.06 2.94
CA ILE A 288 5.05 4.61 1.58
C ILE A 288 4.25 3.75 0.57
N PRO A 289 4.35 2.41 0.55
CA PRO A 289 3.56 1.58 -0.37
C PRO A 289 2.04 1.78 -0.27
N ILE A 290 1.52 2.09 0.92
CA ILE A 290 0.10 2.40 1.10
C ILE A 290 -0.22 3.78 0.53
N GLY A 291 0.71 4.73 0.66
CA GLY A 291 0.61 6.06 0.06
C GLY A 291 0.47 6.02 -1.46
N MET A 292 1.14 5.08 -2.12
CA MET A 292 1.03 4.91 -3.57
C MET A 292 -0.42 4.67 -4.06
N ARG A 293 -1.26 4.01 -3.26
CA ARG A 293 -2.69 3.88 -3.58
C ARG A 293 -3.40 5.24 -3.55
N HIS A 294 -3.11 6.08 -2.55
CA HIS A 294 -3.68 7.42 -2.44
C HIS A 294 -3.16 8.33 -3.57
N SER A 295 -1.86 8.26 -3.88
CA SER A 295 -1.27 8.98 -5.01
C SER A 295 -1.92 8.60 -6.35
N PHE A 296 -2.18 7.31 -6.59
CA PHE A 296 -2.88 6.85 -7.78
C PHE A 296 -4.29 7.45 -7.89
N ILE A 297 -5.07 7.41 -6.78
CA ILE A 297 -6.43 7.94 -6.75
C ILE A 297 -6.41 9.45 -7.00
N MET A 298 -5.52 10.21 -6.33
CA MET A 298 -5.38 11.65 -6.51
C MET A 298 -4.90 12.00 -7.92
N LEU A 299 -3.94 11.25 -8.48
CA LEU A 299 -3.42 11.47 -9.83
C LEU A 299 -4.53 11.31 -10.88
N ILE A 300 -5.33 10.25 -10.80
CA ILE A 300 -6.46 10.04 -11.71
C ILE A 300 -7.52 11.13 -11.52
N ALA A 301 -7.89 11.46 -10.27
CA ALA A 301 -8.86 12.51 -9.99
C ALA A 301 -8.39 13.88 -10.51
N GLY A 302 -7.13 14.25 -10.29
CA GLY A 302 -6.54 15.50 -10.78
C GLY A 302 -6.49 15.56 -12.31
N PHE A 303 -6.03 14.49 -12.94
CA PHE A 303 -5.95 14.39 -14.40
C PHE A 303 -7.34 14.51 -15.05
N VAL A 304 -8.32 13.75 -14.56
CA VAL A 304 -9.70 13.79 -15.08
C VAL A 304 -10.31 15.17 -14.88
N SER A 305 -10.11 15.81 -13.71
CA SER A 305 -10.61 17.15 -13.44
C SER A 305 -10.07 18.18 -14.42
N LEU A 306 -8.78 18.14 -14.72
CA LEU A 306 -8.15 19.08 -15.65
C LEU A 306 -8.58 18.87 -17.10
N ARG A 307 -8.74 17.60 -17.55
CA ARG A 307 -9.10 17.28 -18.94
C ARG A 307 -10.60 17.42 -19.24
N VAL A 308 -11.47 17.12 -18.26
CA VAL A 308 -12.94 17.14 -18.46
C VAL A 308 -13.52 18.50 -18.14
N ILE A 309 -12.99 19.22 -17.13
CA ILE A 309 -13.55 20.50 -16.66
C ILE A 309 -12.70 21.68 -17.13
N GLY A 310 -11.39 21.51 -17.28
CA GLY A 310 -10.45 22.57 -17.68
C GLY A 310 -10.15 22.64 -19.19
N GLY A 311 -10.54 21.62 -19.98
CA GLY A 311 -10.50 21.62 -21.45
C GLY A 311 -11.84 21.98 -21.99
#